data_6388e4fc113cb21ec4f7fdd8563151d8
#
_entry.id   6388e4fc113cb21ec4f7fdd8563151d8
#
_cell.length_a   1.000
_cell.length_b   1.000
_cell.length_c   1.000
_cell.angle_alpha   90.00
_cell.angle_beta   90.00
_cell.angle_gamma   90.00
#
_symmetry.space_group_name_H-M   'P 1'
#
loop_
_entity.id
_entity.type
_entity.pdbx_description
1 polymer ?
#
loop_
_entity_poly.entity_id
_entity_poly.type
_entity_poly.pdbx_seq_one_letter_code
_entity_poly.pdbx_strand_id
1 'polypeptide(L)'
;MAKRVAIIGAGPSGMAQLRAFQSARDKGSDIPEIVCFEKQSDWGGLWNYTWRTGVDEYGNQCHGSMYRYLWSNGPKEGLEFADYTFEEHFGKPIASYPPRAVLFDYIKAVSYTHLRAHET
;
A
#
# COMPACT_ATOMS: atom_id res chain seq x y z
N MET A 1 26.88 8.86 10.91
CA MET A 1 25.79 9.64 11.50
C MET A 1 24.46 9.08 11.03
N ALA A 2 23.58 8.79 11.95
CA ALA A 2 22.27 8.26 11.62
C ALA A 2 21.45 9.33 10.89
N LYS A 3 20.82 8.94 9.79
CA LYS A 3 19.90 9.78 9.05
C LYS A 3 18.48 9.36 9.37
N ARG A 4 17.56 10.29 9.19
CA ARG A 4 16.14 10.02 9.33
C ARG A 4 15.45 10.32 8.02
N VAL A 5 14.54 9.44 7.62
CA VAL A 5 13.78 9.58 6.38
C VAL A 5 12.29 9.55 6.71
N ALA A 6 11.55 10.51 6.20
CA ALA A 6 10.11 10.54 6.28
C ALA A 6 9.53 10.11 4.93
N ILE A 7 8.62 9.14 4.97
CA ILE A 7 7.83 8.76 3.80
C ILE A 7 6.45 9.36 3.99
N ILE A 8 6.02 10.16 3.04
CA ILE A 8 4.73 10.83 3.11
C ILE A 8 3.74 10.07 2.24
N GLY A 9 2.82 9.40 2.88
CA GLY A 9 1.78 8.61 2.24
C GLY A 9 2.05 7.12 2.26
N ALA A 10 1.04 6.34 2.60
CA ALA A 10 1.08 4.88 2.66
C ALA A 10 0.21 4.23 1.59
N GLY A 11 0.21 4.81 0.40
CA GLY A 11 -0.30 4.18 -0.81
C GLY A 11 0.69 3.14 -1.34
N PRO A 12 0.42 2.51 -2.49
CA PRO A 12 1.30 1.48 -3.04
C PRO A 12 2.75 1.93 -3.20
N SER A 13 2.98 3.17 -3.59
CA SER A 13 4.35 3.71 -3.75
C SER A 13 5.09 3.82 -2.43
N GLY A 14 4.41 4.34 -1.39
CA GLY A 14 5.00 4.42 -0.04
C GLY A 14 5.28 3.03 0.52
N MET A 15 4.38 2.09 0.30
CA MET A 15 4.55 0.69 0.71
C MET A 15 5.75 0.05 0.01
N ALA A 16 5.92 0.30 -1.29
CA ALA A 16 7.07 -0.20 -2.04
C ALA A 16 8.38 0.34 -1.48
N GLN A 17 8.42 1.60 -1.11
CA GLN A 17 9.61 2.22 -0.52
C GLN A 17 9.93 1.61 0.86
N LEU A 18 8.91 1.41 1.69
CA LEU A 18 9.07 0.75 2.99
C LEU A 18 9.61 -0.66 2.82
N ARG A 19 9.08 -1.40 1.85
CA ARG A 19 9.53 -2.77 1.58
C ARG A 19 10.99 -2.80 1.11
N ALA A 20 11.40 -1.82 0.31
CA ALA A 20 12.80 -1.72 -0.14
C ALA A 20 13.75 -1.51 1.03
N PHE A 21 13.42 -0.62 1.95
CA PHE A 21 14.21 -0.41 3.17
C PHE A 21 14.23 -1.65 4.05
N GLN A 22 13.08 -2.28 4.24
CA GLN A 22 12.98 -3.52 5.03
C GLN A 22 13.86 -4.62 4.44
N SER A 23 13.81 -4.81 3.13
CA SER A 23 14.62 -5.80 2.43
C SER A 23 16.11 -5.51 2.59
N ALA A 24 16.52 -4.25 2.47
CA ALA A 24 17.92 -3.86 2.67
C ALA A 24 18.38 -4.15 4.11
N ARG A 25 17.55 -3.84 5.10
CA ARG A 25 17.86 -4.13 6.50
C ARG A 25 17.99 -5.62 6.75
N ASP A 26 17.08 -6.42 6.20
CA ASP A 26 17.08 -7.87 6.38
C ASP A 26 18.32 -8.51 5.74
N LYS A 27 18.90 -7.86 4.75
CA LYS A 27 20.17 -8.29 4.12
C LYS A 27 21.42 -7.77 4.84
N GLY A 28 21.24 -7.09 5.95
CA GLY A 28 22.32 -6.60 6.79
C GLY A 28 22.85 -5.22 6.44
N SER A 29 22.19 -4.49 5.53
CA SER A 29 22.57 -3.11 5.24
C SER A 29 22.21 -2.19 6.39
N ASP A 30 23.04 -1.17 6.60
CA ASP A 30 22.75 -0.12 7.56
C ASP A 30 21.81 0.87 6.90
N ILE A 31 20.58 0.98 7.43
CA ILE A 31 19.56 1.86 6.86
C ILE A 31 19.24 3.02 7.82
N PRO A 32 18.74 4.15 7.31
CA PRO A 32 18.31 5.24 8.17
C PRO A 32 17.07 4.85 8.98
N GLU A 33 16.77 5.62 10.00
CA GLU A 33 15.49 5.54 10.70
C GLU A 33 14.37 6.00 9.78
N ILE A 34 13.34 5.17 9.63
CA ILE A 34 12.25 5.42 8.68
C ILE A 34 10.96 5.67 9.45
N VAL A 35 10.25 6.73 9.10
CA VAL A 35 8.90 7.01 9.61
C VAL A 35 8.00 7.27 8.42
N CYS A 36 6.86 6.58 8.37
CA CYS A 36 5.85 6.79 7.33
C CYS A 36 4.65 7.51 7.93
N PHE A 37 4.25 8.60 7.31
CA PHE A 37 3.10 9.40 7.72
C PHE A 37 1.96 9.16 6.74
N GLU A 38 0.79 8.82 7.27
CA GLU A 38 -0.40 8.58 6.47
C GLU A 38 -1.55 9.43 6.99
N LYS A 39 -2.19 10.15 6.08
CA LYS A 39 -3.31 11.04 6.37
C LYS A 39 -4.59 10.25 6.69
N GLN A 40 -4.82 9.13 6.01
CA GLN A 40 -5.97 8.28 6.25
C GLN A 40 -5.71 7.34 7.44
N SER A 41 -6.77 6.71 7.92
CA SER A 41 -6.69 5.79 9.06
C SER A 41 -6.07 4.44 8.71
N ASP A 42 -5.82 4.16 7.44
CA ASP A 42 -5.28 2.87 7.00
C ASP A 42 -4.42 3.03 5.75
N TRP A 43 -3.76 1.96 5.37
CA TRP A 43 -2.93 1.84 4.18
C TRP A 43 -3.78 1.79 2.92
N GLY A 44 -3.13 1.98 1.78
CA GLY A 44 -3.74 1.71 0.49
C GLY A 44 -3.91 2.91 -0.43
N GLY A 45 -3.77 4.12 0.08
CA GLY A 45 -3.90 5.34 -0.72
C GLY A 45 -5.27 5.44 -1.37
N LEU A 46 -5.31 5.70 -2.67
CA LEU A 46 -6.56 5.80 -3.43
C LEU A 46 -7.36 4.48 -3.46
N TRP A 47 -6.68 3.34 -3.30
CA TRP A 47 -7.34 2.03 -3.34
C TRP A 47 -8.14 1.76 -2.07
N ASN A 48 -7.85 2.48 -1.00
CA ASN A 48 -8.68 2.52 0.20
C ASN A 48 -9.85 3.46 -0.06
N TYR A 49 -10.89 2.92 -0.67
CA TYR A 49 -12.06 3.68 -1.12
C TYR A 49 -12.84 4.29 0.05
N THR A 50 -13.30 5.50 -0.13
CA THR A 50 -14.26 6.14 0.75
C THR A 50 -15.41 6.72 -0.09
N TRP A 51 -16.63 6.64 0.46
CA TRP A 51 -17.80 7.29 -0.13
C TRP A 51 -17.76 8.81 0.08
N ARG A 52 -16.89 9.29 0.97
CA ARG A 52 -16.87 10.68 1.38
C ARG A 52 -16.37 11.60 0.27
N THR A 53 -17.05 12.73 0.14
CA THR A 53 -16.61 13.86 -0.68
C THR A 53 -16.54 15.08 0.24
N GLY A 54 -15.84 16.13 -0.19
CA GLY A 54 -15.64 17.31 0.64
C GLY A 54 -14.58 17.08 1.70
N VAL A 55 -14.98 16.73 2.91
CA VAL A 55 -14.04 16.49 4.02
C VAL A 55 -14.19 15.08 4.59
N ASP A 56 -13.09 14.56 5.13
CA ASP A 56 -13.05 13.26 5.80
C ASP A 56 -13.44 13.39 7.28
N GLU A 57 -13.36 12.28 8.03
CA GLU A 57 -13.71 12.24 9.45
C GLU A 57 -12.77 13.10 10.33
N TYR A 58 -11.64 13.53 9.79
CA TYR A 58 -10.67 14.36 10.50
C TYR A 58 -10.76 15.84 10.10
N GLY A 59 -11.71 16.19 9.23
CA GLY A 59 -11.87 17.55 8.73
C GLY A 59 -10.93 17.93 7.59
N ASN A 60 -10.16 16.99 7.05
CA ASN A 60 -9.29 17.22 5.92
C ASN A 60 -10.05 17.07 4.61
N GLN A 61 -9.63 17.82 3.59
CA GLN A 61 -10.26 17.74 2.29
C GLN A 61 -9.99 16.38 1.65
N CYS A 62 -11.05 15.75 1.14
CA CYS A 62 -10.92 14.50 0.41
C CYS A 62 -10.39 14.74 -1.00
N HIS A 63 -9.35 14.00 -1.36
CA HIS A 63 -8.73 14.03 -2.69
C HIS A 63 -8.74 12.62 -3.26
N GLY A 64 -9.66 12.34 -4.14
CA GLY A 64 -9.70 11.04 -4.76
C GLY A 64 -10.59 11.03 -5.98
N SER A 65 -10.17 10.28 -6.98
CA SER A 65 -10.94 10.01 -8.20
C SER A 65 -11.46 8.58 -8.23
N MET A 66 -11.26 7.84 -7.15
CA MET A 66 -11.70 6.44 -7.04
C MET A 66 -13.21 6.35 -6.92
N TYR A 67 -13.80 5.36 -7.55
CA TYR A 67 -15.20 5.01 -7.36
C TYR A 67 -15.32 3.53 -7.03
N ARG A 68 -16.46 3.19 -6.41
CA ARG A 68 -16.64 1.89 -5.74
C ARG A 68 -16.38 0.68 -6.63
N TYR A 69 -16.85 0.73 -7.87
CA TYR A 69 -16.78 -0.39 -8.80
C TYR A 69 -15.75 -0.21 -9.91
N LEU A 70 -14.73 0.61 -9.64
CA LEU A 70 -13.64 0.78 -10.59
C LEU A 70 -12.89 -0.55 -10.75
N TRP A 71 -12.54 -0.86 -11.99
CA TRP A 71 -11.66 -1.96 -12.33
C TRP A 71 -10.29 -1.41 -12.70
N SER A 72 -9.24 -2.12 -12.34
CA SER A 72 -7.90 -1.72 -12.72
C SER A 72 -7.76 -1.74 -14.24
N ASN A 73 -7.10 -0.72 -14.79
CA ASN A 73 -6.74 -0.68 -16.21
C ASN A 73 -5.32 -1.21 -16.46
N GLY A 74 -4.65 -1.68 -15.41
CA GLY A 74 -3.37 -2.36 -15.49
C GLY A 74 -3.53 -3.85 -15.15
N PRO A 75 -2.76 -4.73 -15.81
CA PRO A 75 -2.83 -6.16 -15.51
C PRO A 75 -2.24 -6.45 -14.14
N LYS A 76 -2.79 -7.46 -13.46
CA LYS A 76 -2.35 -7.83 -12.10
C LYS A 76 -0.85 -8.12 -12.01
N GLU A 77 -0.28 -8.68 -13.06
CA GLU A 77 1.14 -9.02 -13.12
C GLU A 77 2.03 -7.77 -13.06
N GLY A 78 1.52 -6.61 -13.46
CA GLY A 78 2.22 -5.33 -13.35
C GLY A 78 1.88 -4.56 -12.08
N LEU A 79 0.97 -5.08 -11.26
CA LEU A 79 0.50 -4.42 -10.04
C LEU A 79 1.00 -5.09 -8.77
N GLU A 80 1.46 -6.33 -8.87
CA GLU A 80 1.88 -7.08 -7.69
C GLU A 80 3.32 -6.75 -7.27
N PHE A 81 3.60 -6.91 -5.99
CA PHE A 81 4.95 -6.81 -5.47
C PHE A 81 5.73 -8.07 -5.85
N ALA A 82 7.05 -7.92 -6.09
CA ALA A 82 7.88 -9.01 -6.59
C ALA A 82 7.91 -10.23 -5.68
N ASP A 83 7.78 -10.02 -4.38
CA ASP A 83 7.89 -11.07 -3.37
C ASP A 83 6.54 -11.51 -2.81
N TYR A 84 5.43 -11.04 -3.37
CA TYR A 84 4.10 -11.48 -2.96
C TYR A 84 3.12 -11.31 -4.12
N THR A 85 2.80 -12.42 -4.77
CA THR A 85 1.94 -12.40 -5.96
C THR A 85 0.46 -12.44 -5.60
N PHE A 86 -0.39 -12.08 -6.56
CA PHE A 86 -1.84 -12.25 -6.39
C PHE A 86 -2.22 -13.72 -6.21
N GLU A 87 -1.55 -14.63 -6.90
CA GLU A 87 -1.83 -16.07 -6.74
C GLU A 87 -1.49 -16.57 -5.35
N GLU A 88 -0.39 -16.10 -4.77
CA GLU A 88 -0.05 -16.43 -3.39
C GLU A 88 -1.10 -15.91 -2.41
N HIS A 89 -1.61 -14.70 -2.65
CA HIS A 89 -2.61 -14.10 -1.77
C HIS A 89 -3.96 -14.81 -1.84
N PHE A 90 -4.46 -15.06 -3.04
CA PHE A 90 -5.79 -15.65 -3.23
C PHE A 90 -5.78 -17.18 -3.26
N GLY A 91 -4.61 -17.80 -3.41
CA GLY A 91 -4.47 -19.24 -3.51
C GLY A 91 -4.99 -19.83 -4.82
N LYS A 92 -5.26 -19.00 -5.80
CA LYS A 92 -5.81 -19.40 -7.11
C LYS A 92 -5.59 -18.30 -8.13
N PRO A 93 -5.62 -18.61 -9.43
CA PRO A 93 -5.63 -17.57 -10.47
C PRO A 93 -6.85 -16.67 -10.35
N ILE A 94 -6.68 -15.39 -10.63
CA ILE A 94 -7.75 -14.40 -10.69
C ILE A 94 -7.71 -13.69 -12.05
N ALA A 95 -8.75 -12.90 -12.32
CA ALA A 95 -8.82 -12.09 -13.54
C ALA A 95 -7.62 -11.18 -13.68
N SER A 96 -7.12 -10.97 -14.90
CA SER A 96 -5.95 -10.14 -15.18
C SER A 96 -6.14 -8.68 -14.78
N TYR A 97 -7.36 -8.17 -14.92
CA TYR A 97 -7.70 -6.80 -14.54
C TYR A 97 -8.64 -6.84 -13.35
N PRO A 98 -8.11 -6.76 -12.13
CA PRO A 98 -8.95 -6.94 -10.94
C PRO A 98 -9.80 -5.72 -10.63
N PRO A 99 -10.99 -5.91 -10.03
CA PRO A 99 -11.75 -4.79 -9.50
C PRO A 99 -11.04 -4.15 -8.30
N ARG A 100 -11.37 -2.90 -8.03
CA ARG A 100 -10.75 -2.12 -6.95
C ARG A 100 -10.71 -2.87 -5.62
N ALA A 101 -11.83 -3.47 -5.23
CA ALA A 101 -11.92 -4.16 -3.94
C ALA A 101 -10.95 -5.34 -3.84
N VAL A 102 -10.73 -6.05 -4.93
CA VAL A 102 -9.80 -7.18 -4.98
C VAL A 102 -8.36 -6.68 -4.84
N LEU A 103 -8.01 -5.62 -5.57
CA LEU A 103 -6.68 -5.03 -5.46
C LEU A 103 -6.44 -4.43 -4.07
N PHE A 104 -7.44 -3.77 -3.50
CA PHE A 104 -7.33 -3.24 -2.14
C PHE A 104 -7.11 -4.34 -1.11
N ASP A 105 -7.85 -5.45 -1.22
CA ASP A 105 -7.68 -6.59 -0.33
C ASP A 105 -6.23 -7.11 -0.37
N TYR A 106 -5.66 -7.21 -1.55
CA TYR A 106 -4.26 -7.60 -1.74
C TYR A 106 -3.31 -6.58 -1.09
N ILE A 107 -3.48 -5.29 -1.36
CA ILE A 107 -2.62 -4.23 -0.81
C ILE A 107 -2.67 -4.24 0.72
N LYS A 108 -3.86 -4.38 1.28
CA LYS A 108 -4.04 -4.42 2.73
C LYS A 108 -3.33 -5.63 3.35
N ALA A 109 -3.40 -6.78 2.71
CA ALA A 109 -2.70 -7.98 3.17
C ALA A 109 -1.18 -7.77 3.15
N VAL A 110 -0.64 -7.13 2.12
CA VAL A 110 0.80 -6.81 2.06
C VAL A 110 1.20 -5.97 3.26
N SER A 111 0.44 -4.95 3.60
CA SER A 111 0.77 -4.09 4.75
C SER A 111 0.75 -4.87 6.07
N TYR A 112 -0.26 -5.72 6.26
CA TYR A 112 -0.41 -6.46 7.52
C TYR A 112 0.55 -7.64 7.65
N THR A 113 0.91 -8.30 6.58
CA THR A 113 1.77 -9.49 6.64
C THR A 113 3.24 -9.18 6.45
N HIS A 114 3.58 -8.15 5.69
CA HIS A 114 4.98 -7.88 5.30
C HIS A 114 5.54 -6.58 5.87
N LEU A 115 4.72 -5.58 6.15
CA LEU A 115 5.18 -4.26 6.61
C LEU A 115 4.81 -3.96 8.05
N ARG A 116 3.61 -4.34 8.47
CA ARG A 116 3.09 -3.98 9.80
C ARG A 116 3.91 -4.55 10.96
N ALA A 117 4.56 -5.68 10.78
CA ALA A 117 5.41 -6.28 11.79
C ALA A 117 6.58 -5.37 12.21
N HIS A 118 6.88 -4.34 11.43
CA HIS A 118 7.97 -3.41 11.66
C HIS A 118 7.50 -2.02 12.08
N GLU A 119 6.20 -1.85 12.30
CA GLU A 119 5.65 -0.63 12.91
C GLU A 119 6.05 -0.55 14.38
N THR A 120 6.43 0.61 14.78
CA THR A 120 6.71 0.90 16.18
C THR A 120 5.66 1.82 16.75
#